data_716179fa32db9ca6a13fead8d46f297d
#
_entry.id   716179fa32db9ca6a13fead8d46f297d
#
_cell.length_a   1.000
_cell.length_b   1.000
_cell.length_c   1.000
_cell.angle_alpha   90.00
_cell.angle_beta   90.00
_cell.angle_gamma   90.00
#
_symmetry.space_group_name_H-M   'P 1'
#
loop_
_entity.id
_entity.type
_entity.pdbx_description
1 polymer ?
#
loop_
_entity_poly.entity_id
_entity_poly.type
_entity_poly.pdbx_seq_one_letter_code
_entity_poly.pdbx_strand_id
1 'polypeptide(L)'
;MSFGKCNKSICLDDILNKVTEVDILNHYFGISTLPILVNNPLRADKNASLSIFLNDNYNVILKDFGSYKAYNLWSFLMEYWNLDYDDVLEKIINDLKDINSTLYKLKSKKYKQQIRSKSILECKVREWKDYDLQYWESFGISLPWLKFGEVYPISHTFITKDNKRYTFRAEKYAYAYVERKDGIVTLKIYQPKSSNRKWTNSGNASIWDLWSQLPKTGDKLFITSSRKDALCLWENTMIPAISMQGEGYIPKHSVIDELKSRFKNIYIFFDNDFDKEENHGRQYAQFLSKTFDIPYIEIPNEYAVKDPSDFVNKYGREKLKQLVNELI
;
A
#
# COMPACT_ATOMS: atom_id res chain seq x y z
N MET A 1 -23.37 -17.75 53.89
CA MET A 1 -22.81 -18.37 52.66
C MET A 1 -23.23 -17.54 51.48
N SER A 2 -22.32 -16.76 50.94
CA SER A 2 -22.57 -15.91 49.76
C SER A 2 -22.24 -16.73 48.51
N PHE A 3 -23.24 -16.99 47.71
CA PHE A 3 -23.04 -17.63 46.40
C PHE A 3 -22.52 -16.61 45.45
N GLY A 4 -21.25 -16.73 45.07
CA GLY A 4 -20.63 -15.92 44.01
C GLY A 4 -21.38 -16.13 42.70
N LYS A 5 -21.83 -15.04 42.10
CA LYS A 5 -22.30 -15.02 40.71
C LYS A 5 -21.14 -15.45 39.82
N CYS A 6 -21.31 -16.60 39.16
CA CYS A 6 -20.45 -17.00 38.06
C CYS A 6 -20.69 -15.98 36.91
N ASN A 7 -19.79 -15.05 36.73
CA ASN A 7 -19.76 -14.19 35.55
C ASN A 7 -19.43 -15.09 34.35
N LYS A 8 -20.42 -15.41 33.54
CA LYS A 8 -20.18 -15.97 32.21
C LYS A 8 -19.33 -14.96 31.46
N SER A 9 -18.08 -15.31 31.21
CA SER A 9 -17.25 -14.48 30.32
C SER A 9 -17.95 -14.40 28.97
N ILE A 10 -18.25 -13.18 28.54
CA ILE A 10 -18.80 -12.87 27.22
C ILE A 10 -17.73 -13.24 26.20
N CYS A 11 -18.09 -14.04 25.20
CA CYS A 11 -17.15 -14.37 24.14
C CYS A 11 -17.54 -13.66 22.82
N LEU A 12 -16.57 -13.44 21.97
CA LEU A 12 -16.76 -12.80 20.66
C LEU A 12 -17.82 -13.50 19.82
N ASP A 13 -17.87 -14.83 19.87
CA ASP A 13 -18.84 -15.64 19.12
C ASP A 13 -20.29 -15.37 19.56
N ASP A 14 -20.52 -14.99 20.81
CA ASP A 14 -21.84 -14.62 21.30
C ASP A 14 -22.37 -13.35 20.61
N ILE A 15 -21.48 -12.47 20.19
CA ILE A 15 -21.79 -11.25 19.42
C ILE A 15 -21.95 -11.57 17.95
N LEU A 16 -20.95 -12.22 17.34
CA LEU A 16 -20.90 -12.46 15.89
C LEU A 16 -21.95 -13.45 15.40
N ASN A 17 -22.49 -14.29 16.28
CA ASN A 17 -23.67 -15.11 15.98
C ASN A 17 -24.97 -14.30 15.82
N LYS A 18 -24.99 -13.05 16.32
CA LYS A 18 -26.19 -12.19 16.30
C LYS A 18 -26.07 -11.07 15.26
N VAL A 19 -24.89 -10.46 15.12
CA VAL A 19 -24.62 -9.30 14.27
C VAL A 19 -23.30 -9.47 13.53
N THR A 20 -23.14 -8.81 12.39
CA THR A 20 -21.87 -8.76 11.67
C THR A 20 -21.04 -7.57 12.15
N GLU A 21 -19.73 -7.59 11.88
CA GLU A 21 -18.87 -6.43 12.13
C GLU A 21 -19.34 -5.17 11.39
N VAL A 22 -19.96 -5.33 10.20
CA VAL A 22 -20.54 -4.22 9.44
C VAL A 22 -21.79 -3.65 10.14
N ASP A 23 -22.61 -4.51 10.78
CA ASP A 23 -23.76 -4.03 11.55
C ASP A 23 -23.31 -3.20 12.77
N ILE A 24 -22.20 -3.60 13.40
CA ILE A 24 -21.57 -2.84 14.50
C ILE A 24 -21.07 -1.47 13.99
N LEU A 25 -20.36 -1.43 12.85
CA LEU A 25 -19.95 -0.16 12.23
C LEU A 25 -21.14 0.73 11.89
N ASN A 26 -22.20 0.15 11.35
CA ASN A 26 -23.40 0.91 11.03
C ASN A 26 -24.06 1.49 12.28
N HIS A 27 -24.12 0.71 13.36
CA HIS A 27 -24.72 1.15 14.61
C HIS A 27 -23.99 2.35 15.22
N TYR A 28 -22.66 2.29 15.33
CA TYR A 28 -21.88 3.32 16.03
C TYR A 28 -21.41 4.47 15.14
N PHE A 29 -21.23 4.24 13.84
CA PHE A 29 -20.62 5.22 12.92
C PHE A 29 -21.49 5.55 11.71
N GLY A 30 -22.67 4.93 11.57
CA GLY A 30 -23.54 5.13 10.40
C GLY A 30 -22.98 4.55 9.08
N ILE A 31 -21.97 3.66 9.15
CA ILE A 31 -21.28 3.10 7.99
C ILE A 31 -21.92 1.77 7.62
N SER A 32 -22.70 1.75 6.54
CA SER A 32 -23.44 0.58 6.06
C SER A 32 -22.91 -0.02 4.76
N THR A 33 -21.97 0.66 4.08
CA THR A 33 -21.40 0.22 2.79
C THR A 33 -19.89 0.27 2.83
N LEU A 34 -19.24 -0.81 2.38
CA LEU A 34 -17.78 -0.94 2.30
C LEU A 34 -17.34 -1.31 0.88
N PRO A 35 -16.15 -0.90 0.42
CA PRO A 35 -15.20 -0.06 1.15
C PRO A 35 -15.60 1.42 1.14
N ILE A 36 -15.13 2.15 2.17
CA ILE A 36 -15.33 3.59 2.30
C ILE A 36 -14.05 4.26 2.81
N LEU A 37 -13.88 5.54 2.48
CA LEU A 37 -12.85 6.40 3.04
C LEU A 37 -13.54 7.52 3.84
N VAL A 38 -13.19 7.66 5.12
CA VAL A 38 -13.80 8.61 6.06
C VAL A 38 -12.73 9.35 6.87
N ASN A 39 -13.12 10.43 7.54
CA ASN A 39 -12.23 11.06 8.53
C ASN A 39 -12.02 10.10 9.70
N ASN A 40 -10.80 10.06 10.23
CA ASN A 40 -10.48 9.20 11.37
C ASN A 40 -11.02 9.82 12.67
N PRO A 41 -11.97 9.17 13.36
CA PRO A 41 -12.51 9.70 14.61
C PRO A 41 -11.55 9.64 15.81
N LEU A 42 -10.41 8.95 15.67
CA LEU A 42 -9.39 8.87 16.73
C LEU A 42 -8.49 10.11 16.80
N ARG A 43 -8.57 11.01 15.81
CA ARG A 43 -7.75 12.22 15.74
C ARG A 43 -8.46 13.33 14.95
N ALA A 44 -7.96 14.56 15.06
CA ALA A 44 -8.41 15.65 14.20
C ALA A 44 -7.91 15.41 12.76
N ASP A 45 -8.83 15.15 11.84
CA ASP A 45 -8.57 14.89 10.42
C ASP A 45 -9.13 16.03 9.57
N LYS A 46 -8.28 16.70 8.78
CA LYS A 46 -8.73 17.71 7.81
C LYS A 46 -9.28 17.06 6.53
N ASN A 47 -8.74 15.90 6.16
CA ASN A 47 -9.12 15.14 4.97
C ASN A 47 -9.40 13.69 5.35
N ALA A 48 -10.33 13.05 4.64
CA ALA A 48 -10.63 11.64 4.87
C ALA A 48 -9.38 10.75 4.68
N SER A 49 -8.95 10.08 5.74
CA SER A 49 -7.73 9.25 5.75
C SER A 49 -7.93 7.84 6.28
N LEU A 50 -9.08 7.53 6.89
CA LEU A 50 -9.40 6.20 7.39
C LEU A 50 -10.14 5.39 6.32
N SER A 51 -9.46 4.41 5.72
CA SER A 51 -10.06 3.46 4.77
C SER A 51 -10.62 2.27 5.54
N ILE A 52 -11.89 1.97 5.33
CA ILE A 52 -12.60 0.84 5.96
C ILE A 52 -13.02 -0.13 4.86
N PHE A 53 -12.63 -1.40 4.98
CA PHE A 53 -12.90 -2.43 3.99
C PHE A 53 -12.98 -3.82 4.62
N LEU A 54 -13.44 -4.83 3.87
CA LEU A 54 -13.42 -6.22 4.29
C LEU A 54 -12.18 -6.93 3.72
N ASN A 55 -11.51 -7.72 4.56
CA ASN A 55 -10.45 -8.62 4.11
C ASN A 55 -11.05 -9.88 3.43
N ASP A 56 -10.18 -10.80 2.98
CA ASP A 56 -10.60 -12.04 2.30
C ASP A 56 -11.43 -12.97 3.21
N ASN A 57 -11.34 -12.82 4.53
CA ASN A 57 -12.10 -13.56 5.53
C ASN A 57 -13.37 -12.82 5.99
N TYR A 58 -13.76 -11.75 5.29
CA TYR A 58 -14.93 -10.92 5.59
C TYR A 58 -14.88 -10.16 6.93
N ASN A 59 -13.71 -10.01 7.53
CA ASN A 59 -13.52 -9.19 8.71
C ASN A 59 -13.28 -7.73 8.30
N VAL A 60 -13.79 -6.82 9.10
CA VAL A 60 -13.57 -5.37 8.91
C VAL A 60 -12.13 -5.02 9.25
N ILE A 61 -11.50 -4.34 8.30
CA ILE A 61 -10.17 -3.74 8.47
C ILE A 61 -10.31 -2.23 8.31
N LEU A 62 -9.70 -1.50 9.24
CA LEU A 62 -9.63 -0.06 9.22
C LEU A 62 -8.15 0.33 9.05
N LYS A 63 -7.84 1.06 8.00
CA LYS A 63 -6.47 1.51 7.71
C LYS A 63 -6.43 3.02 7.70
N ASP A 64 -5.71 3.59 8.66
CA ASP A 64 -5.45 5.02 8.72
C ASP A 64 -4.20 5.36 7.91
N PHE A 65 -4.39 6.08 6.81
CA PHE A 65 -3.28 6.55 5.98
C PHE A 65 -2.54 7.75 6.58
N GLY A 66 -3.13 8.44 7.54
CA GLY A 66 -2.50 9.57 8.21
C GLY A 66 -1.51 9.14 9.31
N SER A 67 -1.78 8.05 10.03
CA SER A 67 -0.88 7.50 11.05
C SER A 67 -0.21 6.18 10.63
N TYR A 68 -0.53 5.66 9.45
CA TYR A 68 -0.10 4.35 8.93
C TYR A 68 -0.49 3.16 9.79
N LYS A 69 -1.38 3.34 10.77
CA LYS A 69 -1.91 2.26 11.60
C LYS A 69 -2.98 1.46 10.86
N ALA A 70 -3.00 0.16 11.11
CA ALA A 70 -4.08 -0.72 10.69
C ALA A 70 -4.72 -1.38 11.91
N TYR A 71 -6.05 -1.44 11.90
CA TYR A 71 -6.85 -1.99 12.96
C TYR A 71 -7.77 -3.09 12.41
N ASN A 72 -8.08 -4.09 13.20
CA ASN A 72 -9.36 -4.79 13.11
C ASN A 72 -10.43 -3.97 13.84
N LEU A 73 -11.70 -4.33 13.67
CA LEU A 73 -12.79 -3.59 14.31
C LEU A 73 -12.62 -3.49 15.84
N TRP A 74 -12.19 -4.55 16.47
CA TRP A 74 -12.08 -4.66 17.93
C TRP A 74 -10.98 -3.76 18.48
N SER A 75 -9.78 -3.81 17.92
CA SER A 75 -8.67 -2.93 18.30
C SER A 75 -8.98 -1.45 18.04
N PHE A 76 -9.75 -1.14 16.98
CA PHE A 76 -10.22 0.20 16.72
C PHE A 76 -11.19 0.70 17.78
N LEU A 77 -12.17 -0.14 18.18
CA LEU A 77 -13.15 0.20 19.21
C LEU A 77 -12.52 0.34 20.59
N MET A 78 -11.51 -0.49 20.91
CA MET A 78 -10.73 -0.34 22.14
C MET A 78 -10.05 1.03 22.21
N GLU A 79 -9.38 1.46 21.14
CA GLU A 79 -8.73 2.77 21.08
C GLU A 79 -9.76 3.92 21.08
N TYR A 80 -10.88 3.76 20.35
CA TYR A 80 -11.91 4.78 20.22
C TYR A 80 -12.66 5.05 21.54
N TRP A 81 -12.95 4.03 22.32
CA TRP A 81 -13.63 4.16 23.61
C TRP A 81 -12.68 4.23 24.80
N ASN A 82 -11.38 4.01 24.57
CA ASN A 82 -10.38 3.85 25.64
C ASN A 82 -10.79 2.79 26.65
N LEU A 83 -11.22 1.62 26.15
CA LEU A 83 -11.66 0.47 26.90
C LEU A 83 -10.77 -0.74 26.61
N ASP A 84 -10.71 -1.71 27.53
CA ASP A 84 -10.12 -2.99 27.23
C ASP A 84 -11.04 -3.88 26.36
N TYR A 85 -10.55 -5.05 25.97
CA TYR A 85 -11.26 -5.93 25.05
C TYR A 85 -12.58 -6.45 25.63
N ASP A 86 -12.58 -6.86 26.89
CA ASP A 86 -13.75 -7.45 27.57
C ASP A 86 -14.83 -6.38 27.78
N ASP A 87 -14.45 -5.17 28.15
CA ASP A 87 -15.35 -4.01 28.28
C ASP A 87 -15.97 -3.60 26.94
N VAL A 88 -15.21 -3.69 25.84
CA VAL A 88 -15.74 -3.47 24.48
C VAL A 88 -16.81 -4.51 24.15
N LEU A 89 -16.56 -5.78 24.42
CA LEU A 89 -17.55 -6.84 24.17
C LEU A 89 -18.80 -6.65 25.04
N GLU A 90 -18.65 -6.31 26.32
CA GLU A 90 -19.76 -6.07 27.24
C GLU A 90 -20.60 -4.86 26.80
N LYS A 91 -19.94 -3.76 26.42
CA LYS A 91 -20.62 -2.58 25.87
C LYS A 91 -21.44 -2.92 24.65
N ILE A 92 -20.88 -3.63 23.68
CA ILE A 92 -21.57 -4.00 22.44
C ILE A 92 -22.80 -4.88 22.74
N ILE A 93 -22.67 -5.88 23.63
CA ILE A 93 -23.82 -6.74 24.02
C ILE A 93 -24.89 -5.92 24.67
N ASN A 94 -24.53 -5.00 25.56
CA ASN A 94 -25.50 -4.17 26.27
C ASN A 94 -26.24 -3.23 25.32
N ASP A 95 -25.52 -2.56 24.42
CA ASP A 95 -26.10 -1.65 23.45
C ASP A 95 -26.97 -2.37 22.40
N LEU A 96 -26.60 -3.60 22.04
CA LEU A 96 -27.36 -4.43 21.07
C LEU A 96 -28.57 -5.20 21.70
N LYS A 97 -28.70 -5.23 23.01
CA LYS A 97 -29.88 -5.87 23.67
C LYS A 97 -31.19 -5.19 23.28
N ASP A 98 -31.20 -3.89 23.12
CA ASP A 98 -32.36 -3.09 22.75
C ASP A 98 -32.69 -3.10 21.25
N ILE A 99 -31.80 -3.64 20.41
CA ILE A 99 -31.95 -3.69 18.94
C ILE A 99 -32.71 -4.92 18.47
N ASN A 100 -33.07 -5.81 19.34
CA ASN A 100 -33.66 -7.14 19.05
C ASN A 100 -34.99 -7.13 18.26
N SER A 101 -35.65 -6.00 18.04
CA SER A 101 -36.91 -5.96 17.30
C SER A 101 -36.75 -5.51 15.81
N THR A 102 -35.69 -4.78 15.49
CA THR A 102 -35.53 -4.18 14.15
C THR A 102 -34.44 -4.87 13.31
N LEU A 103 -33.36 -5.38 13.92
CA LEU A 103 -32.26 -6.05 13.23
C LEU A 103 -32.59 -7.48 12.76
N TYR A 104 -33.55 -8.17 13.40
CA TYR A 104 -34.00 -9.48 12.93
C TYR A 104 -34.61 -9.44 11.52
N LYS A 105 -35.12 -8.30 11.08
CA LYS A 105 -35.63 -8.11 9.70
C LYS A 105 -34.52 -7.84 8.67
N LEU A 106 -33.30 -7.49 9.08
CA LEU A 106 -32.17 -7.24 8.18
C LEU A 106 -31.36 -8.52 7.85
N LYS A 107 -31.52 -9.62 8.61
CA LYS A 107 -30.89 -10.91 8.32
C LYS A 107 -31.27 -11.54 6.98
N SER A 108 -32.33 -11.10 6.32
CA SER A 108 -32.75 -11.66 5.03
C SER A 108 -32.19 -10.94 3.81
N LYS A 109 -31.63 -9.77 3.96
CA LYS A 109 -30.74 -9.20 2.93
C LYS A 109 -29.36 -9.80 3.17
N LYS A 110 -29.15 -11.06 2.70
CA LYS A 110 -27.81 -11.51 2.34
C LYS A 110 -27.13 -10.27 1.76
N TYR A 111 -26.13 -9.74 2.42
CA TYR A 111 -25.17 -8.87 1.77
C TYR A 111 -24.74 -9.69 0.55
N LYS A 112 -25.34 -9.42 -0.60
CA LYS A 112 -24.74 -9.76 -1.87
C LYS A 112 -23.52 -8.88 -1.85
N GLN A 113 -22.48 -9.44 -1.24
CA GLN A 113 -21.16 -8.96 -1.52
C GLN A 113 -21.14 -8.85 -3.03
N GLN A 114 -21.00 -7.66 -3.54
CA GLN A 114 -20.38 -7.54 -4.82
C GLN A 114 -19.00 -8.14 -4.61
N ILE A 115 -18.91 -9.47 -4.81
CA ILE A 115 -17.64 -10.09 -5.14
C ILE A 115 -17.16 -9.18 -6.24
N ARG A 116 -16.26 -8.26 -5.91
CA ARG A 116 -15.63 -7.44 -6.94
C ARG A 116 -14.95 -8.47 -7.81
N SER A 117 -15.59 -8.79 -8.94
CA SER A 117 -15.00 -9.69 -9.90
C SER A 117 -13.59 -9.13 -10.13
N LYS A 118 -12.59 -9.97 -9.86
CA LYS A 118 -11.19 -9.58 -9.94
C LYS A 118 -10.99 -9.06 -11.36
N SER A 119 -10.84 -7.75 -11.51
CA SER A 119 -10.68 -7.15 -12.82
C SER A 119 -9.34 -7.63 -13.39
N ILE A 120 -9.39 -8.12 -14.62
CA ILE A 120 -8.20 -8.52 -15.35
C ILE A 120 -7.66 -7.27 -16.05
N LEU A 121 -6.41 -6.94 -15.78
CA LEU A 121 -5.69 -5.86 -16.42
C LEU A 121 -4.72 -6.43 -17.45
N GLU A 122 -4.82 -5.97 -18.69
CA GLU A 122 -3.95 -6.34 -19.82
C GLU A 122 -3.47 -5.08 -20.52
N CYS A 123 -2.40 -5.18 -21.31
CA CYS A 123 -1.93 -4.07 -22.14
C CYS A 123 -1.42 -4.56 -23.49
N LYS A 124 -1.37 -3.64 -24.47
CA LYS A 124 -0.72 -3.85 -25.76
C LYS A 124 0.62 -3.13 -25.77
N VAL A 125 1.70 -3.91 -25.75
CA VAL A 125 3.06 -3.39 -25.87
C VAL A 125 3.26 -2.81 -27.28
N ARG A 126 4.10 -1.80 -27.41
CA ARG A 126 4.59 -1.20 -28.66
C ARG A 126 6.11 -1.12 -28.67
N GLU A 127 6.65 -0.78 -29.81
CA GLU A 127 8.08 -0.49 -29.92
C GLU A 127 8.47 0.77 -29.13
N TRP A 128 9.70 0.76 -28.63
CA TRP A 128 10.34 1.92 -28.03
C TRP A 128 10.51 3.03 -29.07
N LYS A 129 10.31 4.25 -28.66
CA LYS A 129 10.55 5.45 -29.49
C LYS A 129 11.56 6.36 -28.82
N ASP A 130 12.22 7.20 -29.60
CA ASP A 130 13.27 8.08 -29.10
C ASP A 130 12.82 8.93 -27.91
N TYR A 131 11.59 9.43 -27.94
CA TYR A 131 11.04 10.20 -26.83
C TYR A 131 10.86 9.39 -25.52
N ASP A 132 10.63 8.07 -25.63
CA ASP A 132 10.58 7.20 -24.44
C ASP A 132 11.98 7.06 -23.86
N LEU A 133 12.98 6.80 -24.72
CA LEU A 133 14.37 6.65 -24.30
C LEU A 133 14.89 7.96 -23.68
N GLN A 134 14.64 9.10 -24.29
CA GLN A 134 14.97 10.41 -23.74
C GLN A 134 14.31 10.65 -22.37
N TYR A 135 13.03 10.26 -22.21
CA TYR A 135 12.32 10.38 -20.95
C TYR A 135 12.99 9.57 -19.83
N TRP A 136 13.31 8.31 -20.09
CA TRP A 136 13.92 7.45 -19.07
C TRP A 136 15.39 7.80 -18.81
N GLU A 137 16.13 8.15 -19.85
CA GLU A 137 17.52 8.60 -19.75
C GLU A 137 17.65 9.88 -18.90
N SER A 138 16.67 10.78 -18.96
CA SER A 138 16.66 11.97 -18.11
C SER A 138 16.61 11.66 -16.61
N PHE A 139 16.15 10.45 -16.23
CA PHE A 139 16.17 9.93 -14.86
C PHE A 139 17.33 8.96 -14.62
N GLY A 140 18.30 8.88 -15.52
CA GLY A 140 19.43 8.00 -15.38
C GLY A 140 19.12 6.52 -15.59
N ILE A 141 18.09 6.18 -16.38
CA ILE A 141 17.66 4.80 -16.63
C ILE A 141 17.79 4.50 -18.12
N SER A 142 18.69 3.60 -18.46
CA SER A 142 18.96 3.19 -19.83
C SER A 142 18.04 2.07 -20.32
N LEU A 143 17.95 1.87 -21.65
CA LEU A 143 17.15 0.81 -22.25
C LEU A 143 17.51 -0.61 -21.73
N PRO A 144 18.80 -0.99 -21.55
CA PRO A 144 19.14 -2.28 -20.93
C PRO A 144 18.51 -2.46 -19.54
N TRP A 145 18.49 -1.40 -18.73
CA TRP A 145 17.91 -1.45 -17.39
C TRP A 145 16.37 -1.45 -17.39
N LEU A 146 15.76 -0.77 -18.35
CA LEU A 146 14.31 -0.89 -18.56
C LEU A 146 13.90 -2.33 -18.92
N LYS A 147 14.68 -2.98 -19.79
CA LYS A 147 14.47 -4.41 -20.12
C LYS A 147 14.72 -5.32 -18.91
N PHE A 148 15.79 -5.08 -18.16
CA PHE A 148 16.08 -5.78 -16.91
C PHE A 148 14.95 -5.65 -15.90
N GLY A 149 14.39 -4.47 -15.74
CA GLY A 149 13.28 -4.17 -14.84
C GLY A 149 11.89 -4.51 -15.42
N GLU A 150 11.80 -5.25 -16.52
CA GLU A 150 10.54 -5.61 -17.19
C GLU A 150 9.59 -4.42 -17.39
N VAL A 151 10.14 -3.32 -17.88
CA VAL A 151 9.41 -2.10 -18.27
C VAL A 151 9.15 -2.13 -19.77
N TYR A 152 7.92 -1.93 -20.18
CA TYR A 152 7.51 -1.99 -21.59
C TYR A 152 6.67 -0.78 -21.97
N PRO A 153 6.94 -0.08 -23.09
CA PRO A 153 6.06 0.97 -23.59
C PRO A 153 4.78 0.36 -24.15
N ILE A 154 3.65 1.00 -23.90
CA ILE A 154 2.34 0.48 -24.28
C ILE A 154 1.54 1.44 -25.15
N SER A 155 0.61 0.91 -25.93
CA SER A 155 -0.32 1.67 -26.76
C SER A 155 -1.75 1.64 -26.27
N HIS A 156 -2.16 0.56 -25.60
CA HIS A 156 -3.53 0.37 -25.09
C HIS A 156 -3.49 -0.36 -23.76
N THR A 157 -4.50 -0.09 -22.94
CA THR A 157 -4.82 -0.83 -21.72
C THR A 157 -6.19 -1.46 -21.87
N PHE A 158 -6.35 -2.69 -21.44
CA PHE A 158 -7.61 -3.41 -21.42
C PHE A 158 -7.96 -3.78 -19.98
N ILE A 159 -9.20 -3.51 -19.58
CA ILE A 159 -9.71 -3.87 -18.27
C ILE A 159 -10.94 -4.73 -18.48
N THR A 160 -10.87 -5.99 -18.09
CA THR A 160 -12.03 -6.89 -18.09
C THR A 160 -12.63 -6.93 -16.71
N LYS A 161 -13.89 -6.53 -16.58
CA LYS A 161 -14.67 -6.55 -15.34
C LYS A 161 -16.08 -7.05 -15.66
N ASP A 162 -16.60 -7.97 -14.84
CA ASP A 162 -17.94 -8.54 -15.00
C ASP A 162 -18.20 -9.07 -16.43
N ASN A 163 -17.22 -9.78 -17.00
CA ASN A 163 -17.18 -10.29 -18.36
C ASN A 163 -17.27 -9.22 -19.48
N LYS A 164 -17.12 -7.93 -19.13
CA LYS A 164 -17.05 -6.84 -20.09
C LYS A 164 -15.62 -6.36 -20.20
N ARG A 165 -15.12 -6.26 -21.44
CA ARG A 165 -13.78 -5.75 -21.75
C ARG A 165 -13.87 -4.29 -22.17
N TYR A 166 -13.17 -3.43 -21.45
CA TYR A 166 -13.03 -2.01 -21.73
C TYR A 166 -11.65 -1.77 -22.32
N THR A 167 -11.57 -0.99 -23.39
CA THR A 167 -10.33 -0.65 -24.07
C THR A 167 -10.05 0.84 -23.91
N PHE A 168 -8.85 1.17 -23.48
CA PHE A 168 -8.40 2.54 -23.31
C PHE A 168 -7.12 2.74 -24.13
N ARG A 169 -7.07 3.82 -24.91
CA ARG A 169 -5.84 4.26 -25.54
C ARG A 169 -4.90 4.80 -24.45
N ALA A 170 -3.65 4.36 -24.48
CA ALA A 170 -2.65 4.83 -23.54
C ALA A 170 -2.14 6.23 -23.94
N GLU A 171 -1.68 6.99 -22.96
CA GLU A 171 -1.02 8.28 -23.17
C GLU A 171 0.27 8.11 -23.99
N LYS A 172 0.83 9.24 -24.49
CA LYS A 172 2.10 9.22 -25.22
C LYS A 172 3.22 8.55 -24.40
N TYR A 173 3.33 8.92 -23.13
CA TYR A 173 4.24 8.31 -22.16
C TYR A 173 3.42 7.34 -21.29
N ALA A 174 3.42 6.07 -21.68
CA ALA A 174 2.71 5.04 -20.96
C ALA A 174 3.54 3.76 -20.96
N TYR A 175 3.73 3.20 -19.78
CA TYR A 175 4.62 2.07 -19.55
C TYR A 175 3.94 1.02 -18.69
N ALA A 176 4.16 -0.23 -19.01
CA ALA A 176 3.76 -1.38 -18.21
C ALA A 176 4.95 -1.88 -17.40
N TYR A 177 4.76 -2.05 -16.09
CA TYR A 177 5.67 -2.73 -15.20
C TYR A 177 5.12 -4.14 -14.96
N VAL A 178 5.92 -5.12 -15.29
CA VAL A 178 5.57 -6.53 -15.06
C VAL A 178 6.39 -7.05 -13.89
N GLU A 179 5.76 -7.78 -12.99
CA GLU A 179 6.45 -8.45 -11.90
C GLU A 179 5.94 -9.88 -11.75
N ARG A 180 6.86 -10.80 -11.40
CA ARG A 180 6.56 -12.22 -11.22
C ARG A 180 7.10 -12.70 -9.89
N LYS A 181 6.23 -13.31 -9.11
CA LYS A 181 6.62 -13.98 -7.85
C LYS A 181 5.71 -15.18 -7.62
N ASP A 182 6.31 -16.33 -7.32
CA ASP A 182 5.58 -17.55 -6.93
C ASP A 182 4.49 -17.97 -7.95
N GLY A 183 4.78 -17.84 -9.25
CA GLY A 183 3.84 -18.14 -10.33
C GLY A 183 2.75 -17.07 -10.56
N ILE A 184 2.71 -16.01 -9.76
CA ILE A 184 1.78 -14.89 -9.93
C ILE A 184 2.45 -13.80 -10.77
N VAL A 185 1.72 -13.30 -11.76
CA VAL A 185 2.13 -12.16 -12.59
C VAL A 185 1.27 -10.96 -12.23
N THR A 186 1.91 -9.83 -11.92
CA THR A 186 1.22 -8.55 -11.71
C THR A 186 1.59 -7.57 -12.81
N LEU A 187 0.64 -6.70 -13.12
CA LEU A 187 0.80 -5.64 -14.11
C LEU A 187 0.44 -4.30 -13.47
N LYS A 188 1.36 -3.34 -13.57
CA LYS A 188 1.15 -1.96 -13.15
C LYS A 188 1.40 -1.04 -14.34
N ILE A 189 0.43 -0.20 -14.66
CA ILE A 189 0.55 0.78 -15.75
C ILE A 189 0.90 2.13 -15.16
N TYR A 190 1.95 2.74 -15.71
CA TYR A 190 2.46 4.05 -15.33
C TYR A 190 2.30 5.03 -16.50
N GLN A 191 1.58 6.11 -16.28
CA GLN A 191 1.36 7.20 -17.23
C GLN A 191 1.75 8.53 -16.57
N PRO A 192 3.05 8.89 -16.56
CA PRO A 192 3.58 10.00 -15.75
C PRO A 192 2.92 11.35 -16.02
N LYS A 193 2.44 11.58 -17.23
CA LYS A 193 1.84 12.85 -17.66
C LYS A 193 0.32 12.85 -17.67
N SER A 194 -0.33 11.75 -17.25
CA SER A 194 -1.78 11.70 -17.15
C SER A 194 -2.29 12.43 -15.92
N SER A 195 -3.24 13.35 -16.11
CA SER A 195 -3.90 14.06 -15.02
C SER A 195 -4.91 13.20 -14.25
N ASN A 196 -5.51 12.21 -14.91
CA ASN A 196 -6.63 11.47 -14.35
C ASN A 196 -6.30 10.02 -13.95
N ARG A 197 -5.28 9.42 -14.58
CA ARG A 197 -4.97 8.01 -14.41
C ARG A 197 -3.47 7.76 -14.49
N LYS A 198 -2.72 8.36 -13.56
CA LYS A 198 -1.26 8.17 -13.49
C LYS A 198 -0.91 6.69 -13.25
N TRP A 199 -1.68 6.00 -12.43
CA TRP A 199 -1.48 4.60 -12.08
C TRP A 199 -2.72 3.73 -12.32
N THR A 200 -2.50 2.53 -12.87
CA THR A 200 -3.50 1.44 -12.90
C THR A 200 -2.79 0.15 -12.53
N ASN A 201 -3.30 -0.60 -11.55
CA ASN A 201 -2.59 -1.75 -10.99
C ASN A 201 -3.54 -2.96 -10.91
N SER A 202 -3.04 -4.15 -11.27
CA SER A 202 -3.73 -5.42 -11.01
C SER A 202 -3.53 -5.94 -9.59
N GLY A 203 -2.77 -5.23 -8.79
CA GLY A 203 -2.51 -5.23 -7.36
C GLY A 203 -2.43 -6.56 -6.61
N ASN A 204 -1.19 -6.91 -6.23
CA ASN A 204 -0.94 -7.80 -5.11
C ASN A 204 0.13 -7.17 -4.23
N ALA A 205 -0.25 -6.67 -3.06
CA ALA A 205 0.64 -5.95 -2.14
C ALA A 205 1.82 -6.80 -1.62
N SER A 206 1.75 -8.13 -1.75
CA SER A 206 2.84 -9.03 -1.36
C SER A 206 3.93 -9.19 -2.43
N ILE A 207 3.71 -8.65 -3.63
CA ILE A 207 4.67 -8.71 -4.74
C ILE A 207 5.27 -7.32 -4.92
N TRP A 208 6.54 -7.17 -4.57
CA TRP A 208 7.26 -5.91 -4.69
C TRP A 208 7.90 -5.79 -6.07
N ASP A 209 8.04 -4.56 -6.52
CA ASP A 209 8.69 -4.26 -7.80
C ASP A 209 10.18 -4.65 -7.78
N LEU A 210 10.67 -5.29 -8.84
CA LEU A 210 12.02 -5.82 -9.02
C LEU A 210 12.40 -6.97 -8.09
N TRP A 211 11.41 -7.63 -7.48
CA TRP A 211 11.67 -8.78 -6.61
C TRP A 211 12.35 -9.93 -7.33
N SER A 212 11.91 -10.24 -8.55
CA SER A 212 12.45 -11.32 -9.36
C SER A 212 13.88 -11.05 -9.87
N GLN A 213 14.29 -9.78 -9.91
CA GLN A 213 15.63 -9.37 -10.33
C GLN A 213 16.65 -9.41 -9.19
N LEU A 214 16.20 -9.41 -7.93
CA LEU A 214 17.10 -9.35 -6.79
C LEU A 214 18.08 -10.55 -6.75
N PRO A 215 19.37 -10.31 -6.48
CA PRO A 215 20.32 -11.39 -6.23
C PRO A 215 19.91 -12.17 -4.98
N LYS A 216 20.30 -13.45 -4.90
CA LYS A 216 19.98 -14.30 -3.75
C LYS A 216 20.56 -13.76 -2.44
N THR A 217 21.73 -13.12 -2.49
CA THR A 217 22.43 -12.50 -1.36
C THR A 217 23.13 -11.24 -1.81
N GLY A 218 23.39 -10.31 -0.89
CA GLY A 218 24.11 -9.08 -1.17
C GLY A 218 24.59 -8.38 0.09
N ASP A 219 25.42 -7.37 -0.08
CA ASP A 219 25.90 -6.55 1.04
C ASP A 219 24.88 -5.46 1.39
N LYS A 220 24.37 -4.74 0.38
CA LYS A 220 23.45 -3.60 0.56
C LYS A 220 22.18 -3.77 -0.29
N LEU A 221 21.06 -3.20 0.19
CA LEU A 221 19.78 -3.15 -0.51
C LEU A 221 19.08 -1.83 -0.22
N PHE A 222 18.50 -1.19 -1.23
CA PHE A 222 17.56 -0.09 -1.07
C PHE A 222 16.11 -0.55 -1.20
N ILE A 223 15.24 -0.05 -0.32
CA ILE A 223 13.78 -0.13 -0.43
C ILE A 223 13.26 1.26 -0.76
N THR A 224 12.65 1.42 -1.94
CA THR A 224 12.15 2.69 -2.45
C THR A 224 10.63 2.73 -2.54
N SER A 225 10.06 3.91 -2.80
CA SER A 225 8.63 4.13 -3.02
C SER A 225 8.16 3.77 -4.43
N SER A 226 9.05 3.74 -5.42
CA SER A 226 8.70 3.51 -6.82
C SER A 226 9.74 2.68 -7.58
N ARG A 227 9.28 1.93 -8.62
CA ARG A 227 10.17 1.18 -9.53
C ARG A 227 11.13 2.12 -10.28
N LYS A 228 10.70 3.33 -10.60
CA LYS A 228 11.53 4.34 -11.26
C LYS A 228 12.76 4.64 -10.42
N ASP A 229 12.58 4.91 -9.14
CA ASP A 229 13.67 5.24 -8.22
C ASP A 229 14.56 4.03 -7.93
N ALA A 230 13.95 2.83 -7.80
CA ALA A 230 14.70 1.60 -7.65
C ALA A 230 15.62 1.34 -8.86
N LEU A 231 15.12 1.47 -10.08
CA LEU A 231 15.94 1.31 -11.29
C LEU A 231 17.02 2.39 -11.39
N CYS A 232 16.67 3.64 -11.09
CA CYS A 232 17.62 4.75 -11.08
C CYS A 232 18.77 4.49 -10.10
N LEU A 233 18.46 4.14 -8.85
CA LEU A 233 19.48 3.82 -7.85
C LEU A 233 20.33 2.63 -8.26
N TRP A 234 19.70 1.54 -8.66
CA TRP A 234 20.43 0.31 -8.97
C TRP A 234 21.39 0.48 -10.14
N GLU A 235 20.93 1.10 -11.25
CA GLU A 235 21.79 1.36 -12.41
C GLU A 235 22.98 2.26 -12.06
N ASN A 236 22.75 3.31 -11.29
CA ASN A 236 23.77 4.34 -11.08
C ASN A 236 24.72 4.04 -9.90
N THR A 237 24.32 3.18 -8.96
CA THR A 237 25.14 2.83 -7.79
C THR A 237 25.61 1.38 -7.79
N MET A 238 25.04 0.54 -8.64
CA MET A 238 25.22 -0.92 -8.65
C MET A 238 24.77 -1.60 -7.35
N ILE A 239 24.10 -0.89 -6.45
CA ILE A 239 23.47 -1.44 -5.25
C ILE A 239 22.06 -1.89 -5.60
N PRO A 240 21.68 -3.16 -5.34
CA PRO A 240 20.32 -3.64 -5.57
C PRO A 240 19.27 -2.75 -4.92
N ALA A 241 18.17 -2.52 -5.64
CA ALA A 241 17.05 -1.74 -5.14
C ALA A 241 15.73 -2.37 -5.57
N ILE A 242 14.75 -2.30 -4.67
CA ILE A 242 13.37 -2.76 -4.90
C ILE A 242 12.40 -1.67 -4.51
N SER A 243 11.16 -1.77 -4.95
CA SER A 243 10.13 -0.89 -4.42
C SER A 243 8.88 -1.64 -3.97
N MET A 244 8.22 -1.05 -3.00
CA MET A 244 6.90 -1.49 -2.58
C MET A 244 5.86 -1.14 -3.65
N GLN A 245 4.70 -1.81 -3.64
CA GLN A 245 3.64 -1.56 -4.64
C GLN A 245 2.97 -0.19 -4.51
N GLY A 246 3.24 0.53 -3.45
CA GLY A 246 2.77 1.89 -3.20
C GLY A 246 2.98 2.31 -1.75
N GLU A 247 2.99 3.60 -1.52
CA GLU A 247 3.01 4.18 -0.18
C GLU A 247 1.77 3.76 0.62
N GLY A 248 1.95 3.56 1.91
CA GLY A 248 0.87 3.18 2.81
C GLY A 248 0.57 1.68 2.88
N TYR A 249 1.31 0.79 2.19
CA TYR A 249 1.26 -0.65 2.42
C TYR A 249 2.27 -1.04 3.51
N ILE A 250 1.78 -1.61 4.61
CA ILE A 250 2.67 -2.16 5.63
C ILE A 250 3.19 -3.52 5.15
N PRO A 251 4.52 -3.70 5.00
CA PRO A 251 5.10 -4.98 4.65
C PRO A 251 4.73 -6.08 5.64
N LYS A 252 4.58 -7.31 5.16
CA LYS A 252 4.52 -8.46 6.06
C LYS A 252 5.89 -8.66 6.69
N HIS A 253 5.95 -8.99 7.98
CA HIS A 253 7.20 -9.31 8.67
C HIS A 253 8.01 -10.38 7.92
N SER A 254 7.36 -11.44 7.41
CA SER A 254 8.03 -12.50 6.65
C SER A 254 8.76 -12.02 5.39
N VAL A 255 8.28 -10.95 4.74
CA VAL A 255 8.97 -10.36 3.56
C VAL A 255 10.22 -9.61 4.02
N ILE A 256 10.13 -8.85 5.10
CA ILE A 256 11.29 -8.15 5.67
C ILE A 256 12.33 -9.14 6.21
N ASP A 257 11.90 -10.19 6.90
CA ASP A 257 12.80 -11.24 7.42
C ASP A 257 13.53 -11.95 6.27
N GLU A 258 12.84 -12.23 5.15
CA GLU A 258 13.47 -12.75 3.94
C GLU A 258 14.55 -11.80 3.40
N LEU A 259 14.23 -10.49 3.31
CA LEU A 259 15.21 -9.49 2.84
C LEU A 259 16.41 -9.40 3.80
N LYS A 260 16.19 -9.38 5.12
CA LYS A 260 17.26 -9.37 6.14
C LYS A 260 18.12 -10.63 6.10
N SER A 261 17.56 -11.76 5.69
CA SER A 261 18.34 -13.00 5.50
C SER A 261 19.23 -12.97 4.25
N ARG A 262 18.89 -12.12 3.26
CA ARG A 262 19.59 -12.02 1.96
C ARG A 262 20.63 -10.89 1.94
N PHE A 263 20.38 -9.80 2.64
CA PHE A 263 21.20 -8.58 2.61
C PHE A 263 21.66 -8.19 4.00
N LYS A 264 22.94 -7.82 4.13
CA LYS A 264 23.52 -7.42 5.42
C LYS A 264 23.04 -6.06 5.87
N ASN A 265 22.94 -5.11 4.92
CA ASN A 265 22.56 -3.73 5.18
C ASN A 265 21.39 -3.36 4.28
N ILE A 266 20.27 -2.98 4.87
CA ILE A 266 19.08 -2.54 4.15
C ILE A 266 18.80 -1.10 4.53
N TYR A 267 18.44 -0.26 3.55
CA TYR A 267 18.13 1.16 3.73
C TYR A 267 16.77 1.47 3.10
N ILE A 268 15.92 2.17 3.82
CA ILE A 268 14.69 2.74 3.27
C ILE A 268 15.04 4.08 2.65
N PHE A 269 14.73 4.27 1.37
CA PHE A 269 15.02 5.48 0.63
C PHE A 269 13.76 5.95 -0.11
N PHE A 270 12.88 6.67 0.60
CA PHE A 270 11.61 7.16 0.08
C PHE A 270 11.68 8.62 -0.31
N ASP A 271 10.59 9.10 -0.93
CA ASP A 271 10.45 10.48 -1.34
C ASP A 271 10.60 11.42 -0.13
N ASN A 272 11.34 12.51 -0.32
CA ASN A 272 11.40 13.61 0.63
C ASN A 272 10.54 14.76 0.10
N ASP A 273 9.26 14.78 0.46
CA ASP A 273 8.31 15.83 0.07
C ASP A 273 8.53 17.12 0.91
N PHE A 274 9.77 17.63 0.91
CA PHE A 274 10.25 18.74 1.75
C PHE A 274 9.51 20.07 1.55
N ASP A 275 8.86 20.24 0.39
CA ASP A 275 8.10 21.44 -0.02
C ASP A 275 6.62 21.37 0.38
N LYS A 276 6.16 20.27 0.96
CA LYS A 276 4.78 20.08 1.40
C LYS A 276 4.63 20.35 2.90
N GLU A 277 3.43 20.79 3.31
CA GLU A 277 3.07 20.96 4.73
C GLU A 277 3.25 19.65 5.51
N GLU A 278 2.90 18.51 4.87
CA GLU A 278 3.12 17.17 5.41
C GLU A 278 4.03 16.37 4.49
N ASN A 279 5.18 15.96 5.01
CA ASN A 279 6.13 15.12 4.29
C ASN A 279 5.77 13.64 4.47
N HIS A 280 4.82 13.15 3.66
CA HIS A 280 4.31 11.78 3.77
C HIS A 280 5.40 10.73 3.51
N GLY A 281 6.27 10.94 2.54
CA GLY A 281 7.35 10.00 2.24
C GLY A 281 8.29 9.83 3.43
N ARG A 282 8.73 10.93 4.06
CA ARG A 282 9.58 10.90 5.27
C ARG A 282 8.84 10.24 6.45
N GLN A 283 7.59 10.63 6.71
CA GLN A 283 6.81 10.07 7.82
C GLN A 283 6.66 8.55 7.67
N TYR A 284 6.42 8.09 6.45
CA TYR A 284 6.28 6.67 6.18
C TYR A 284 7.62 5.92 6.25
N ALA A 285 8.71 6.51 5.78
CA ALA A 285 10.06 5.95 5.95
C ALA A 285 10.42 5.80 7.44
N GLN A 286 10.15 6.82 8.27
CA GLN A 286 10.36 6.78 9.72
C GLN A 286 9.51 5.71 10.41
N PHE A 287 8.24 5.59 10.01
CA PHE A 287 7.35 4.56 10.53
C PHE A 287 7.88 3.15 10.23
N LEU A 288 8.26 2.86 8.98
CA LEU A 288 8.82 1.55 8.59
C LEU A 288 10.17 1.30 9.27
N SER A 289 11.03 2.32 9.35
CA SER A 289 12.31 2.26 10.04
C SER A 289 12.15 1.80 11.50
N LYS A 290 11.24 2.43 12.22
CA LYS A 290 10.92 2.07 13.61
C LYS A 290 10.26 0.69 13.73
N THR A 291 9.38 0.34 12.79
CA THR A 291 8.61 -0.93 12.84
C THR A 291 9.50 -2.14 12.59
N PHE A 292 10.45 -2.00 11.67
CA PHE A 292 11.24 -3.13 11.19
C PHE A 292 12.72 -3.05 11.58
N ASP A 293 13.12 -2.04 12.31
CA ASP A 293 14.53 -1.80 12.66
C ASP A 293 15.42 -1.81 11.41
N ILE A 294 15.11 -0.90 10.47
CA ILE A 294 15.84 -0.68 9.23
C ILE A 294 16.12 0.82 9.12
N PRO A 295 17.38 1.25 8.95
CA PRO A 295 17.69 2.67 8.80
C PRO A 295 17.01 3.26 7.55
N TYR A 296 16.53 4.50 7.65
CA TYR A 296 16.10 5.27 6.50
C TYR A 296 17.12 6.37 6.18
N ILE A 297 17.21 6.66 4.90
CA ILE A 297 18.01 7.75 4.34
C ILE A 297 17.10 8.59 3.44
N GLU A 298 17.49 9.85 3.26
CA GLU A 298 16.74 10.79 2.41
C GLU A 298 17.69 11.77 1.72
N ILE A 299 17.25 12.35 0.62
CA ILE A 299 17.99 13.43 -0.04
C ILE A 299 17.89 14.68 0.84
N PRO A 300 19.03 15.31 1.21
CA PRO A 300 19.02 16.56 1.96
C PRO A 300 18.22 17.67 1.29
N ASN A 301 17.47 18.44 2.08
CA ASN A 301 16.57 19.49 1.59
C ASN A 301 17.25 20.55 0.73
N GLU A 302 18.55 20.79 0.93
CA GLU A 302 19.36 21.74 0.18
C GLU A 302 19.45 21.46 -1.31
N TYR A 303 19.27 20.20 -1.73
CA TYR A 303 19.23 19.83 -3.14
C TYR A 303 17.90 20.20 -3.82
N ALA A 304 16.86 20.49 -3.05
CA ALA A 304 15.54 20.86 -3.56
C ALA A 304 15.02 19.89 -4.64
N VAL A 305 15.10 18.60 -4.34
CA VAL A 305 14.52 17.47 -5.10
C VAL A 305 14.05 16.40 -4.13
N LYS A 306 13.03 15.64 -4.51
CA LYS A 306 12.33 14.75 -3.57
C LYS A 306 12.79 13.28 -3.64
N ASP A 307 13.23 12.82 -4.81
CA ASP A 307 13.53 11.41 -5.06
C ASP A 307 14.84 11.23 -5.86
N PRO A 308 15.42 10.02 -5.85
CA PRO A 308 16.69 9.74 -6.55
C PRO A 308 16.65 10.01 -8.06
N SER A 309 15.52 9.75 -8.72
CA SER A 309 15.40 9.99 -10.16
C SER A 309 15.29 11.49 -10.50
N ASP A 310 14.59 12.27 -9.68
CA ASP A 310 14.58 13.72 -9.80
C ASP A 310 15.97 14.30 -9.48
N PHE A 311 16.72 13.68 -8.57
CA PHE A 311 18.11 14.08 -8.30
C PHE A 311 19.01 13.87 -9.53
N VAL A 312 18.92 12.70 -10.18
CA VAL A 312 19.68 12.48 -11.43
C VAL A 312 19.27 13.44 -12.53
N ASN A 313 17.98 13.71 -12.67
CA ASN A 313 17.48 14.66 -13.66
C ASN A 313 18.08 16.06 -13.48
N LYS A 314 18.29 16.51 -12.24
CA LYS A 314 18.80 17.84 -11.92
C LYS A 314 20.32 17.91 -11.83
N TYR A 315 20.96 16.88 -11.27
CA TYR A 315 22.37 16.92 -10.86
C TYR A 315 23.26 15.90 -11.58
N GLY A 316 22.66 14.94 -12.28
CA GLY A 316 23.38 13.90 -13.01
C GLY A 316 23.74 12.65 -12.18
N ARG A 317 24.16 11.61 -12.89
CA ARG A 317 24.39 10.26 -12.37
C ARG A 317 25.55 10.20 -11.37
N GLU A 318 26.69 10.84 -11.70
CA GLU A 318 27.88 10.80 -10.84
C GLU A 318 27.64 11.47 -9.50
N LYS A 319 26.85 12.54 -9.48
CA LYS A 319 26.52 13.23 -8.24
C LYS A 319 25.57 12.43 -7.34
N LEU A 320 24.64 11.67 -7.94
CA LEU A 320 23.83 10.71 -7.18
C LEU A 320 24.70 9.64 -6.51
N LYS A 321 25.68 9.09 -7.25
CA LYS A 321 26.59 8.09 -6.71
C LYS A 321 27.42 8.62 -5.53
N GLN A 322 27.89 9.87 -5.64
CA GLN A 322 28.60 10.53 -4.54
C GLN A 322 27.70 10.70 -3.32
N LEU A 323 26.49 11.28 -3.52
CA LEU A 323 25.53 11.47 -2.44
C LEU A 323 25.17 10.15 -1.73
N VAL A 324 24.90 9.09 -2.49
CA VAL A 324 24.57 7.79 -1.90
C VAL A 324 25.73 7.26 -1.06
N ASN A 325 26.98 7.39 -1.48
CA ASN A 325 28.14 6.98 -0.70
C ASN A 325 28.33 7.80 0.61
N GLU A 326 27.84 9.04 0.62
CA GLU A 326 27.87 9.89 1.82
C GLU A 326 26.76 9.56 2.82
N LEU A 327 25.65 8.99 2.32
CA LEU A 327 24.46 8.69 3.14
C LEU A 327 24.49 7.30 3.81
N ILE A 328 25.39 6.35 3.36
CA ILE A 328 25.37 4.93 3.79
C ILE A 328 26.71 4.44 4.34
#